data_74f987dc7a8910c3c3a2ca4feed921f7
#
_entry.id   74f987dc7a8910c3c3a2ca4feed921f7
#
_cell.length_a   1.000
_cell.length_b   1.000
_cell.length_c   1.000
_cell.angle_alpha   90.00
_cell.angle_beta   90.00
_cell.angle_gamma   90.00
#
_symmetry.space_group_name_H-M   'P 1'
#
loop_
_entity.id
_entity.type
_entity.pdbx_description
1 polymer ?
#
loop_
_entity_poly.entity_id
_entity_poly.type
_entity_poly.pdbx_seq_one_letter_code
_entity_poly.pdbx_strand_id
1 'polypeptide(L)'
;MKNSIGVLSVSKFYHSAVKAELKRRGFQKNTAKKIIKTHKEIMNRAKEIGNSRLVSSYVMGSYFIALNRSTGRSAEENYEIFRDGLCASKLFHKIMGDADSYLDPKRIPARRQWSEDSHKRKYENDWVVDILPGNDEYDLGYDYHECGICKLCQDEGCPELAAYLCRMDY
;
A
#
# COMPACT_ATOMS: atom_id res chain seq x y z
N MET A 1 0.51 -12.18 8.97
CA MET A 1 1.38 -10.98 9.16
C MET A 1 1.25 -10.32 10.55
N LYS A 2 0.83 -11.08 11.54
CA LYS A 2 0.54 -10.55 12.87
C LYS A 2 1.80 -9.95 13.53
N ASN A 3 1.73 -8.65 13.85
CA ASN A 3 2.62 -7.99 14.81
C ASN A 3 4.14 -7.95 14.52
N SER A 4 4.59 -8.01 13.28
CA SER A 4 5.99 -7.63 13.04
C SER A 4 6.20 -6.14 13.35
N ILE A 5 7.35 -5.80 13.91
CA ILE A 5 7.72 -4.38 14.22
C ILE A 5 7.56 -3.50 12.97
N GLY A 6 7.86 -4.04 11.79
CA GLY A 6 7.70 -3.35 10.51
C GLY A 6 6.24 -2.99 10.22
N VAL A 7 5.31 -3.95 10.36
CA VAL A 7 3.87 -3.69 10.13
C VAL A 7 3.34 -2.62 11.08
N LEU A 8 3.71 -2.67 12.36
CA LEU A 8 3.28 -1.69 13.35
C LEU A 8 3.80 -0.28 13.06
N SER A 9 5.05 -0.17 12.63
CA SER A 9 5.66 1.12 12.29
C SER A 9 5.03 1.75 11.07
N VAL A 10 4.80 0.96 10.01
CA VAL A 10 4.13 1.41 8.78
C VAL A 10 2.67 1.78 9.05
N SER A 11 1.94 1.00 9.86
CA SER A 11 0.56 1.32 10.26
C SER A 11 0.47 2.65 11.03
N LYS A 12 1.41 2.90 11.94
CA LYS A 12 1.49 4.18 12.67
C LYS A 12 1.76 5.36 11.74
N PHE A 13 2.61 5.14 10.74
CA PHE A 13 2.94 6.15 9.74
C PHE A 13 1.68 6.56 8.95
N TYR A 14 0.98 5.61 8.31
CA TYR A 14 -0.26 5.91 7.58
C TYR A 14 -1.32 6.55 8.48
N HIS A 15 -1.45 6.04 9.72
CA HIS A 15 -2.38 6.63 10.68
C HIS A 15 -2.06 8.10 10.98
N SER A 16 -0.79 8.43 11.20
CA SER A 16 -0.37 9.81 11.51
C SER A 16 -0.68 10.76 10.35
N ALA A 17 -0.34 10.37 9.12
CA ALA A 17 -0.58 11.16 7.91
C ALA A 17 -2.09 11.41 7.70
N VAL A 18 -2.89 10.36 7.69
CA VAL A 18 -4.34 10.46 7.44
C VAL A 18 -5.08 11.16 8.59
N LYS A 19 -4.66 10.97 9.84
CA LYS A 19 -5.30 11.61 11.01
C LYS A 19 -5.23 13.13 10.95
N ALA A 20 -4.11 13.69 10.48
CA ALA A 20 -3.96 15.14 10.33
C ALA A 20 -4.96 15.67 9.29
N GLU A 21 -5.10 14.97 8.17
CA GLU A 21 -6.02 15.34 7.10
C GLU A 21 -7.50 15.20 7.52
N LEU A 22 -7.86 14.12 8.21
CA LEU A 22 -9.19 13.95 8.79
C LEU A 22 -9.57 15.12 9.71
N LYS A 23 -8.62 15.56 10.56
CA LYS A 23 -8.83 16.72 11.42
C LYS A 23 -9.05 18.00 10.61
N ARG A 24 -8.25 18.21 9.56
CA ARG A 24 -8.37 19.37 8.66
C ARG A 24 -9.74 19.42 7.97
N ARG A 25 -10.28 18.25 7.60
CA ARG A 25 -11.62 18.11 6.97
C ARG A 25 -12.78 18.04 7.97
N GLY A 26 -12.54 18.28 9.27
CA GLY A 26 -13.58 18.39 10.28
C GLY A 26 -14.12 17.06 10.83
N PHE A 27 -13.45 15.92 10.58
CA PHE A 27 -13.84 14.65 11.14
C PHE A 27 -13.65 14.59 12.67
N GLN A 28 -14.56 13.91 13.35
CA GLN A 28 -14.48 13.69 14.79
C GLN A 28 -13.31 12.76 15.16
N LYS A 29 -12.78 12.90 16.38
CA LYS A 29 -11.71 12.02 16.91
C LYS A 29 -12.08 10.53 16.89
N ASN A 30 -13.36 10.21 17.04
CA ASN A 30 -13.85 8.83 17.02
C ASN A 30 -13.67 8.16 15.65
N THR A 31 -13.74 8.91 14.54
CA THR A 31 -13.49 8.36 13.19
C THR A 31 -12.08 7.79 13.10
N ALA A 32 -11.06 8.52 13.54
CA ALA A 32 -9.69 8.04 13.54
C ALA A 32 -9.48 6.76 14.39
N LYS A 33 -10.17 6.67 15.55
CA LYS A 33 -10.14 5.45 16.38
C LYS A 33 -10.79 4.26 15.68
N LYS A 34 -11.93 4.50 14.99
CA LYS A 34 -12.64 3.48 14.22
C LYS A 34 -11.75 2.94 13.08
N ILE A 35 -11.07 3.83 12.35
CA ILE A 35 -10.13 3.43 11.28
C ILE A 35 -9.04 2.51 11.82
N ILE A 36 -8.39 2.87 12.95
CA ILE A 36 -7.35 2.02 13.55
C ILE A 36 -7.90 0.65 13.92
N LYS A 37 -9.07 0.61 14.52
CA LYS A 37 -9.72 -0.65 14.94
C LYS A 37 -9.98 -1.53 13.72
N THR A 38 -10.63 -0.99 12.69
CA THR A 38 -10.94 -1.70 11.44
C THR A 38 -9.67 -2.17 10.72
N HIS A 39 -8.65 -1.30 10.64
CA HIS A 39 -7.36 -1.68 10.06
C HIS A 39 -6.71 -2.87 10.80
N LYS A 40 -6.71 -2.86 12.13
CA LYS A 40 -6.20 -3.98 12.92
C LYS A 40 -6.99 -5.27 12.67
N GLU A 41 -8.30 -5.18 12.54
CA GLU A 41 -9.17 -6.32 12.23
C GLU A 41 -8.83 -6.91 10.86
N ILE A 42 -8.65 -6.07 9.83
CA ILE A 42 -8.21 -6.49 8.49
C ILE A 42 -6.84 -7.17 8.59
N MET A 43 -5.85 -6.52 9.20
CA MET A 43 -4.49 -7.07 9.32
C MET A 43 -4.43 -8.38 10.11
N ASN A 44 -5.34 -8.60 11.07
CA ASN A 44 -5.39 -9.85 11.84
C ASN A 44 -5.87 -11.05 11.03
N ARG A 45 -6.76 -10.83 10.04
CA ARG A 45 -7.25 -11.90 9.16
C ARG A 45 -6.51 -11.96 7.81
N ALA A 46 -5.73 -10.92 7.49
CA ALA A 46 -4.96 -10.87 6.26
C ALA A 46 -4.00 -12.05 6.15
N LYS A 47 -3.96 -12.65 4.96
CA LYS A 47 -3.03 -13.73 4.64
C LYS A 47 -1.59 -13.22 4.60
N GLU A 48 -0.64 -14.12 4.77
CA GLU A 48 0.78 -13.75 4.72
C GLU A 48 1.20 -13.43 3.29
N ILE A 49 2.13 -12.47 3.19
CA ILE A 49 2.88 -12.18 1.97
C ILE A 49 4.37 -12.43 2.23
N GLY A 50 5.08 -12.93 1.24
CA GLY A 50 6.49 -13.28 1.36
C GLY A 50 7.42 -12.09 1.15
N ASN A 51 7.01 -11.12 0.36
CA ASN A 51 7.85 -9.98 0.02
C ASN A 51 7.82 -8.89 1.09
N SER A 52 8.87 -8.84 1.90
CA SER A 52 9.02 -7.81 2.95
C SER A 52 9.00 -6.36 2.43
N ARG A 53 9.41 -6.15 1.17
CA ARG A 53 9.42 -4.82 0.54
C ARG A 53 8.01 -4.31 0.23
N LEU A 54 7.07 -5.22 -0.03
CA LEU A 54 5.67 -4.88 -0.33
C LEU A 54 4.76 -4.89 0.89
N VAL A 55 5.29 -5.17 2.08
CA VAL A 55 4.53 -5.05 3.34
C VAL A 55 3.94 -3.65 3.48
N SER A 56 4.69 -2.61 3.11
CA SER A 56 4.18 -1.23 3.16
C SER A 56 2.96 -1.03 2.27
N SER A 57 3.00 -1.52 1.03
CA SER A 57 1.89 -1.41 0.08
C SER A 57 0.66 -2.21 0.55
N TYR A 58 0.89 -3.39 1.14
CA TYR A 58 -0.20 -4.20 1.70
C TYR A 58 -0.86 -3.55 2.92
N VAL A 59 -0.06 -2.97 3.82
CA VAL A 59 -0.55 -2.17 4.97
C VAL A 59 -1.29 -0.92 4.48
N MET A 60 -0.79 -0.27 3.42
CA MET A 60 -1.46 0.85 2.76
C MET A 60 -2.86 0.48 2.29
N GLY A 61 -2.97 -0.62 1.54
CA GLY A 61 -4.25 -1.15 1.06
C GLY A 61 -5.23 -1.43 2.21
N SER A 62 -4.76 -2.15 3.23
CA SER A 62 -5.55 -2.41 4.43
C SER A 62 -6.04 -1.14 5.12
N TYR A 63 -5.18 -0.12 5.21
CA TYR A 63 -5.52 1.15 5.85
C TYR A 63 -6.55 1.93 5.01
N PHE A 64 -6.42 1.93 3.69
CA PHE A 64 -7.37 2.56 2.78
C PHE A 64 -8.76 1.89 2.84
N ILE A 65 -8.82 0.57 2.88
CA ILE A 65 -10.08 -0.18 3.10
C ILE A 65 -10.71 0.23 4.44
N ALA A 66 -9.92 0.30 5.51
CA ALA A 66 -10.40 0.72 6.82
C ALA A 66 -10.95 2.16 6.83
N LEU A 67 -10.28 3.07 6.09
CA LEU A 67 -10.74 4.44 5.89
C LEU A 67 -12.13 4.46 5.24
N ASN A 68 -12.31 3.74 4.13
CA ASN A 68 -13.58 3.66 3.42
C ASN A 68 -14.72 3.13 4.31
N ARG A 69 -14.46 2.10 5.09
CA ARG A 69 -15.47 1.52 6.01
C ARG A 69 -15.80 2.40 7.22
N SER A 70 -14.98 3.41 7.49
CA SER A 70 -15.10 4.17 8.75
C SER A 70 -15.63 5.59 8.60
N THR A 71 -15.55 6.18 7.41
CA THR A 71 -15.87 7.60 7.20
C THR A 71 -17.31 7.85 6.76
N GLY A 72 -17.95 6.88 6.12
CA GLY A 72 -19.25 7.05 5.47
C GLY A 72 -19.19 7.94 4.20
N ARG A 73 -18.00 8.18 3.67
CA ARG A 73 -17.76 8.95 2.46
C ARG A 73 -17.62 8.01 1.26
N SER A 74 -17.74 8.57 0.05
CA SER A 74 -17.46 7.86 -1.19
C SER A 74 -15.99 7.40 -1.27
N ALA A 75 -15.71 6.43 -2.13
CA ALA A 75 -14.35 5.95 -2.36
C ALA A 75 -13.43 7.07 -2.91
N GLU A 76 -13.98 7.94 -3.77
CA GLU A 76 -13.24 9.10 -4.31
C GLU A 76 -12.88 10.11 -3.21
N GLU A 77 -13.83 10.50 -2.35
CA GLU A 77 -13.55 11.40 -1.23
C GLU A 77 -12.50 10.81 -0.27
N ASN A 78 -12.57 9.49 -0.01
CA ASN A 78 -11.60 8.80 0.83
C ASN A 78 -10.23 8.70 0.16
N TYR A 79 -10.17 8.53 -1.15
CA TYR A 79 -8.94 8.59 -1.92
C TYR A 79 -8.26 9.97 -1.77
N GLU A 80 -9.03 11.06 -1.93
CA GLU A 80 -8.51 12.40 -1.73
C GLU A 80 -7.98 12.63 -0.30
N ILE A 81 -8.73 12.18 0.72
CA ILE A 81 -8.27 12.25 2.12
C ILE A 81 -6.94 11.51 2.29
N PHE A 82 -6.83 10.33 1.71
CA PHE A 82 -5.65 9.49 1.83
C PHE A 82 -4.45 10.10 1.10
N ARG A 83 -4.63 10.47 -0.17
CA ARG A 83 -3.62 11.13 -1.00
C ARG A 83 -3.12 12.43 -0.35
N ASP A 84 -4.03 13.33 0.02
CA ASP A 84 -3.67 14.64 0.57
C ASP A 84 -2.94 14.49 1.92
N GLY A 85 -3.35 13.52 2.75
CA GLY A 85 -2.67 13.18 3.99
C GLY A 85 -1.24 12.69 3.78
N LEU A 86 -1.01 11.86 2.76
CA LEU A 86 0.32 11.38 2.41
C LEU A 86 1.18 12.50 1.78
N CYS A 87 0.64 13.24 0.82
CA CYS A 87 1.34 14.34 0.16
C CYS A 87 1.74 15.47 1.14
N ALA A 88 0.97 15.69 2.20
CA ALA A 88 1.33 16.65 3.25
C ALA A 88 2.41 16.13 4.22
N SER A 89 2.73 14.84 4.18
CA SER A 89 3.66 14.20 5.10
C SER A 89 5.12 14.34 4.64
N LYS A 90 5.92 15.16 5.32
CA LYS A 90 7.37 15.23 5.07
C LYS A 90 8.09 13.88 5.20
N LEU A 91 7.59 13.01 6.07
CA LEU A 91 8.14 11.67 6.25
C LEU A 91 7.84 10.78 5.03
N PHE A 92 6.67 10.95 4.40
CA PHE A 92 6.33 10.23 3.17
C PHE A 92 7.31 10.56 2.06
N HIS A 93 7.54 11.85 1.79
CA HIS A 93 8.51 12.28 0.78
C HIS A 93 9.92 11.75 1.04
N LYS A 94 10.35 11.75 2.32
CA LYS A 94 11.66 11.20 2.69
C LYS A 94 11.78 9.69 2.46
N ILE A 95 10.68 8.94 2.66
CA ILE A 95 10.65 7.48 2.49
C ILE A 95 10.57 7.10 1.00
N MET A 96 9.78 7.82 0.22
CA MET A 96 9.61 7.54 -1.21
C MET A 96 10.91 7.82 -1.99
N GLY A 97 11.70 8.78 -1.54
CA GLY A 97 12.94 9.15 -2.22
C GLY A 97 12.66 9.89 -3.53
N ASP A 98 13.65 9.88 -4.40
CA ASP A 98 13.61 10.43 -5.74
C ASP A 98 13.66 9.33 -6.82
N ALA A 99 13.42 9.72 -8.07
CA ALA A 99 13.43 8.81 -9.21
C ALA A 99 14.81 8.14 -9.38
N ASP A 100 15.91 8.88 -9.16
CA ASP A 100 17.27 8.36 -9.32
C ASP A 100 17.54 7.23 -8.32
N SER A 101 17.06 7.37 -7.08
CA SER A 101 17.19 6.31 -6.07
C SER A 101 16.38 5.06 -6.45
N TYR A 102 15.29 5.24 -7.18
CA TYR A 102 14.46 4.13 -7.65
C TYR A 102 15.14 3.38 -8.79
N LEU A 103 15.82 4.08 -9.70
CA LEU A 103 16.50 3.52 -10.86
C LEU A 103 17.93 3.04 -10.56
N ASP A 104 18.40 3.12 -9.31
CA ASP A 104 19.76 2.70 -8.92
C ASP A 104 20.07 1.27 -9.43
N PRO A 105 21.08 1.11 -10.31
CA PRO A 105 21.47 -0.19 -10.89
C PRO A 105 21.79 -1.26 -9.84
N LYS A 106 22.25 -0.85 -8.66
CA LYS A 106 22.54 -1.78 -7.53
C LYS A 106 21.30 -2.50 -7.02
N ARG A 107 20.11 -1.97 -7.29
CA ARG A 107 18.83 -2.57 -6.88
C ARG A 107 18.27 -3.58 -7.90
N ILE A 108 18.75 -3.55 -9.15
CA ILE A 108 18.25 -4.42 -10.23
C ILE A 108 18.41 -5.90 -9.91
N PRO A 109 19.57 -6.42 -9.44
CA PRO A 109 19.70 -7.83 -9.12
C PRO A 109 18.68 -8.33 -8.08
N ALA A 110 18.46 -7.53 -7.03
CA ALA A 110 17.50 -7.88 -6.00
C ALA A 110 16.03 -7.81 -6.47
N ARG A 111 15.74 -6.99 -7.49
CA ARG A 111 14.42 -6.95 -8.13
C ARG A 111 14.18 -8.16 -9.02
N ARG A 112 15.19 -8.56 -9.80
CA ARG A 112 15.13 -9.79 -10.61
C ARG A 112 14.93 -11.02 -9.73
N GLN A 113 15.68 -11.12 -8.64
CA GLN A 113 15.50 -12.21 -7.69
C GLN A 113 14.09 -12.23 -7.09
N TRP A 114 13.54 -11.06 -6.77
CA TRP A 114 12.15 -10.97 -6.33
C TRP A 114 11.17 -11.43 -7.42
N SER A 115 11.36 -11.04 -8.68
CA SER A 115 10.56 -11.52 -9.81
C SER A 115 10.57 -13.05 -9.87
N GLU A 116 11.75 -13.68 -9.92
CA GLU A 116 11.91 -15.14 -9.94
C GLU A 116 11.24 -15.83 -8.74
N ASP A 117 11.40 -15.27 -7.53
CA ASP A 117 10.80 -15.82 -6.32
C ASP A 117 9.28 -15.68 -6.32
N SER A 118 8.73 -14.62 -6.93
CA SER A 118 7.30 -14.38 -7.03
C SER A 118 6.58 -15.46 -7.84
N HIS A 119 7.21 -15.97 -8.89
CA HIS A 119 6.66 -17.06 -9.73
C HIS A 119 6.55 -18.41 -9.00
N LYS A 120 7.23 -18.59 -7.87
CA LYS A 120 7.10 -19.78 -7.04
C LYS A 120 5.75 -19.86 -6.31
N ARG A 121 5.00 -18.76 -6.28
CA ARG A 121 3.65 -18.64 -5.67
C ARG A 121 3.55 -19.24 -4.27
N LYS A 122 4.59 -19.03 -3.47
CA LYS A 122 4.69 -19.59 -2.12
C LYS A 122 3.63 -19.03 -1.17
N TYR A 123 3.21 -17.80 -1.40
CA TYR A 123 2.23 -17.09 -0.60
C TYR A 123 1.05 -16.67 -1.46
N GLU A 124 -0.16 -17.10 -1.08
CA GLU A 124 -1.38 -16.90 -1.87
C GLU A 124 -1.67 -15.42 -2.17
N ASN A 125 -1.42 -14.54 -1.21
CA ASN A 125 -1.71 -13.11 -1.34
C ASN A 125 -0.48 -12.26 -1.75
N ASP A 126 0.60 -12.89 -2.20
CA ASP A 126 1.76 -12.17 -2.72
C ASP A 126 1.54 -11.74 -4.18
N TRP A 127 2.44 -10.92 -4.67
CA TRP A 127 2.49 -10.49 -6.06
C TRP A 127 3.17 -11.55 -6.93
N VAL A 128 2.79 -11.62 -8.20
CA VAL A 128 3.55 -12.29 -9.26
C VAL A 128 3.89 -11.25 -10.30
N VAL A 129 5.19 -11.04 -10.55
CA VAL A 129 5.67 -9.91 -11.34
C VAL A 129 6.87 -10.30 -12.20
N ASP A 130 6.90 -9.75 -13.41
CA ASP A 130 8.10 -9.75 -14.25
C ASP A 130 8.77 -8.37 -14.21
N ILE A 131 10.10 -8.41 -14.18
CA ILE A 131 10.92 -7.21 -14.33
C ILE A 131 11.28 -7.08 -15.80
N LEU A 132 10.77 -6.05 -16.44
CA LEU A 132 11.04 -5.76 -17.83
C LEU A 132 12.30 -4.90 -17.94
N PRO A 133 13.28 -5.28 -18.79
CA PRO A 133 14.42 -4.43 -19.04
C PRO A 133 13.97 -3.13 -19.71
N GLY A 134 14.70 -2.05 -19.44
CA GLY A 134 14.47 -0.78 -20.11
C GLY A 134 14.60 -0.87 -21.63
N ASN A 135 13.97 0.06 -22.31
CA ASN A 135 14.04 0.29 -23.76
C ASN A 135 14.06 1.81 -24.03
N ASP A 136 13.81 2.21 -25.26
CA ASP A 136 13.80 3.64 -25.65
C ASP A 136 12.65 4.46 -25.03
N GLU A 137 11.64 3.79 -24.46
CA GLU A 137 10.45 4.44 -23.88
C GLU A 137 10.50 4.51 -22.35
N TYR A 138 11.18 3.57 -21.69
CA TYR A 138 11.28 3.52 -20.22
C TYR A 138 12.58 2.83 -19.75
N ASP A 139 13.07 3.22 -18.58
CA ASP A 139 14.30 2.69 -18.00
C ASP A 139 14.11 1.31 -17.34
N LEU A 140 12.95 1.05 -16.77
CA LEU A 140 12.61 -0.19 -16.09
C LEU A 140 11.08 -0.36 -16.01
N GLY A 141 10.60 -1.55 -16.36
CA GLY A 141 9.18 -1.88 -16.28
C GLY A 141 8.87 -2.99 -15.27
N TYR A 142 7.63 -3.04 -14.86
CA TYR A 142 7.06 -4.13 -14.06
C TYR A 142 5.79 -4.62 -14.72
N ASP A 143 5.72 -5.91 -15.03
CA ASP A 143 4.49 -6.56 -15.48
C ASP A 143 3.91 -7.40 -14.32
N TYR A 144 2.77 -6.96 -13.80
CA TYR A 144 2.10 -7.61 -12.67
C TYR A 144 1.07 -8.60 -13.15
N HIS A 145 1.38 -9.88 -13.11
CA HIS A 145 0.41 -10.97 -13.39
C HIS A 145 -0.59 -11.14 -12.25
N GLU A 146 -0.14 -10.95 -11.03
CA GLU A 146 -0.97 -10.99 -9.82
C GLU A 146 -0.58 -9.85 -8.87
N CYS A 147 -1.58 -9.19 -8.29
CA CYS A 147 -1.37 -8.06 -7.38
C CYS A 147 -1.91 -8.38 -5.99
N GLY A 148 -1.05 -8.34 -4.98
CA GLY A 148 -1.44 -8.61 -3.59
C GLY A 148 -2.46 -7.60 -3.03
N ILE A 149 -2.46 -6.36 -3.54
CA ILE A 149 -3.49 -5.35 -3.17
C ILE A 149 -4.85 -5.75 -3.75
N CYS A 150 -4.89 -6.18 -5.03
CA CYS A 150 -6.14 -6.65 -5.63
C CYS A 150 -6.71 -7.85 -4.88
N LYS A 151 -5.86 -8.82 -4.52
CA LYS A 151 -6.26 -9.98 -3.73
C LYS A 151 -6.78 -9.57 -2.34
N LEU A 152 -6.11 -8.63 -1.67
CA LEU A 152 -6.59 -8.09 -0.38
C LEU A 152 -7.97 -7.44 -0.53
N CYS A 153 -8.17 -6.62 -1.56
CA CYS A 153 -9.46 -5.98 -1.81
C CYS A 153 -10.56 -7.01 -2.11
N GLN A 154 -10.24 -8.08 -2.85
CA GLN A 154 -11.16 -9.20 -3.11
C GLN A 154 -11.51 -9.95 -1.82
N ASP A 155 -10.53 -10.34 -1.02
CA ASP A 155 -10.72 -11.02 0.27
C ASP A 155 -11.56 -10.18 1.24
N GLU A 156 -11.46 -8.86 1.16
CA GLU A 156 -12.23 -7.92 1.96
C GLU A 156 -13.58 -7.54 1.33
N GLY A 157 -13.94 -8.08 0.17
CA GLY A 157 -15.22 -7.83 -0.49
C GLY A 157 -15.41 -6.41 -1.04
N CYS A 158 -14.30 -5.76 -1.43
CA CYS A 158 -14.28 -4.41 -1.98
C CYS A 158 -13.28 -4.27 -3.15
N PRO A 159 -13.40 -5.12 -4.21
CA PRO A 159 -12.44 -5.15 -5.32
C PRO A 159 -12.31 -3.81 -6.05
N GLU A 160 -13.36 -2.98 -6.05
CA GLU A 160 -13.40 -1.65 -6.65
C GLU A 160 -12.37 -0.68 -6.02
N LEU A 161 -11.98 -0.90 -4.78
CA LEU A 161 -11.00 -0.04 -4.10
C LEU A 161 -9.57 -0.22 -4.62
N ALA A 162 -9.27 -1.33 -5.28
CA ALA A 162 -7.95 -1.57 -5.86
C ALA A 162 -7.56 -0.50 -6.89
N ALA A 163 -8.50 -0.05 -7.72
CA ALA A 163 -8.25 0.99 -8.72
C ALA A 163 -7.78 2.31 -8.11
N TYR A 164 -8.31 2.69 -6.94
CA TYR A 164 -7.89 3.88 -6.22
C TYR A 164 -6.47 3.76 -5.66
N LEU A 165 -6.08 2.56 -5.23
CA LEU A 165 -4.73 2.31 -4.72
C LEU A 165 -3.69 2.34 -5.85
N CYS A 166 -4.03 1.84 -7.04
CA CYS A 166 -3.17 1.96 -8.23
C CYS A 166 -2.94 3.42 -8.64
N ARG A 167 -3.93 4.31 -8.44
CA ARG A 167 -3.78 5.76 -8.69
C ARG A 167 -2.77 6.45 -7.76
N MET A 168 -2.32 5.79 -6.69
CA MET A 168 -1.28 6.35 -5.80
C MET A 168 0.14 6.26 -6.37
N ASP A 169 0.32 5.48 -7.43
CA ASP A 169 1.61 5.28 -8.10
C ASP A 169 1.87 6.31 -9.24
N TYR A 170 0.92 7.24 -9.47
CA TYR A 170 0.99 8.28 -10.52
C TYR A 170 1.06 9.70 -9.97
#